data_ea22973eee6976028d84a656e0c74884
#
_entry.id   ea22973eee6976028d84a656e0c74884
#
_cell.length_a   1.000
_cell.length_b   1.000
_cell.length_c   1.000
_cell.angle_alpha   90.00
_cell.angle_beta   90.00
_cell.angle_gamma   90.00
#
_symmetry.space_group_name_H-M   'P 1'
#
loop_
_entity.id
_entity.type
_entity.pdbx_description
1 polymer ?
#
loop_
_entity_poly.entity_id
_entity_poly.type
_entity_poly.pdbx_seq_one_letter_code
_entity_poly.pdbx_strand_id
1 'polypeptide(L)'
;GLGGAGDAWGGVCEWIDNPLKDVNNSSSKVLKVSSSEFAATSIPFTLPNGKVLTDYMGVRLQLAVIDACGENIHWVGCDLGVQDNVGNKCWPGSASWQTGELNTWITLEFWLDETILSAWLAGEHTDELSLLMKVGRQKFIYIIDNIELIEKAEYVGDGTQNYFGVNLSGAEFGGIYPGVDGTHYGYPTYKDLDYFKGKGLNLIRFPFRWERIQRVMNGPLDATELSKMKTFVQAAEDRGMPVILDLHNFARYSF
;
A
#
# COMPACT_ATOMS: atom_id res chain seq x y z
N GLY A 1 -18.06 -12.42 -5.94
CA GLY A 1 -17.88 -12.57 -7.38
C GLY A 1 -17.79 -11.20 -8.04
N LEU A 2 -16.76 -10.97 -8.84
CA LEU A 2 -16.64 -9.74 -9.62
C LEU A 2 -17.83 -9.67 -10.57
N GLY A 3 -18.68 -8.65 -10.45
CA GLY A 3 -19.69 -8.28 -11.43
C GLY A 3 -19.01 -8.01 -12.78
N GLY A 4 -19.75 -7.97 -13.88
CA GLY A 4 -19.24 -7.90 -15.26
C GLY A 4 -18.04 -6.99 -15.49
N ALA A 5 -17.42 -7.09 -16.66
CA ALA A 5 -16.31 -6.22 -17.05
C ALA A 5 -16.73 -4.76 -16.93
N GLY A 6 -15.98 -3.97 -16.16
CA GLY A 6 -16.23 -2.55 -16.00
C GLY A 6 -15.84 -1.76 -17.26
N ASP A 7 -16.39 -0.56 -17.38
CA ASP A 7 -16.02 0.34 -18.48
C ASP A 7 -14.60 0.87 -18.26
N ALA A 8 -13.75 0.74 -19.28
CA ALA A 8 -12.45 1.40 -19.29
C ALA A 8 -12.61 2.82 -19.85
N TRP A 9 -12.09 3.82 -19.13
CA TRP A 9 -12.01 5.18 -19.66
C TRP A 9 -10.90 5.26 -20.71
N GLY A 10 -11.29 5.05 -21.99
CA GLY A 10 -10.37 5.05 -23.11
C GLY A 10 -9.66 3.72 -23.37
N GLY A 11 -10.08 2.64 -22.72
CA GLY A 11 -9.61 1.28 -22.96
C GLY A 11 -10.78 0.28 -23.04
N VAL A 12 -10.49 -0.94 -23.46
CA VAL A 12 -11.47 -2.03 -23.56
C VAL A 12 -11.16 -3.08 -22.53
N CYS A 13 -12.18 -3.47 -21.74
CA CYS A 13 -12.10 -4.57 -20.78
C CYS A 13 -12.93 -5.77 -21.27
N GLU A 14 -12.34 -6.93 -21.25
CA GLU A 14 -13.02 -8.18 -21.61
C GLU A 14 -12.56 -9.37 -20.74
N TRP A 15 -13.50 -10.25 -20.41
CA TRP A 15 -13.16 -11.52 -19.78
C TRP A 15 -12.67 -12.50 -20.85
N ILE A 16 -11.44 -12.98 -20.66
CA ILE A 16 -10.82 -13.96 -21.57
C ILE A 16 -10.43 -15.23 -20.82
N ASP A 17 -10.19 -16.31 -21.56
CA ASP A 17 -9.49 -17.47 -20.99
C ASP A 17 -8.07 -17.05 -20.58
N ASN A 18 -7.63 -17.52 -19.41
CA ASN A 18 -6.31 -17.16 -18.89
C ASN A 18 -5.19 -17.71 -19.80
N PRO A 19 -4.47 -16.85 -20.53
CA PRO A 19 -3.40 -17.30 -21.43
C PRO A 19 -2.11 -17.67 -20.69
N LEU A 20 -1.99 -17.28 -19.39
CA LEU A 20 -0.79 -17.47 -18.56
C LEU A 20 -1.07 -18.35 -17.33
N LYS A 21 -1.92 -19.35 -17.51
CA LYS A 21 -2.29 -20.26 -16.41
C LYS A 21 -1.08 -21.07 -15.94
N ASP A 22 -0.71 -20.89 -14.67
CA ASP A 22 0.40 -21.59 -14.03
C ASP A 22 0.13 -21.90 -12.56
N VAL A 23 1.17 -22.27 -11.79
CA VAL A 23 1.07 -22.56 -10.35
C VAL A 23 0.76 -21.33 -9.50
N ASN A 24 1.08 -20.13 -9.99
CA ASN A 24 0.87 -18.87 -9.28
C ASN A 24 -0.52 -18.30 -9.57
N ASN A 25 -1.06 -18.62 -10.76
CA ASN A 25 -2.42 -18.22 -11.16
C ASN A 25 -3.08 -19.34 -11.94
N SER A 26 -3.96 -20.09 -11.29
CA SER A 26 -4.69 -21.22 -11.86
C SER A 26 -6.10 -20.87 -12.35
N SER A 27 -6.50 -19.60 -12.29
CA SER A 27 -7.81 -19.12 -12.71
C SER A 27 -8.11 -19.49 -14.17
N SER A 28 -9.33 -19.87 -14.45
CA SER A 28 -9.75 -20.20 -15.83
C SER A 28 -10.01 -18.97 -16.68
N LYS A 29 -10.42 -17.87 -16.05
CA LYS A 29 -10.74 -16.59 -16.68
C LYS A 29 -10.01 -15.45 -15.98
N VAL A 30 -9.61 -14.46 -16.75
CA VAL A 30 -8.93 -13.24 -16.28
C VAL A 30 -9.53 -12.02 -16.98
N LEU A 31 -9.45 -10.85 -16.36
CA LEU A 31 -9.86 -9.60 -16.97
C LEU A 31 -8.71 -9.05 -17.82
N LYS A 32 -8.89 -9.02 -19.12
CA LYS A 32 -7.96 -8.39 -20.07
C LYS A 32 -8.34 -6.92 -20.22
N VAL A 33 -7.34 -6.05 -20.16
CA VAL A 33 -7.46 -4.62 -20.35
C VAL A 33 -6.53 -4.18 -21.48
N SER A 34 -7.11 -3.52 -22.47
CA SER A 34 -6.36 -2.84 -23.54
C SER A 34 -6.40 -1.35 -23.22
N SER A 35 -5.35 -0.82 -22.60
CA SER A 35 -5.31 0.58 -22.17
C SER A 35 -4.91 1.52 -23.28
N SER A 36 -5.44 2.75 -23.27
CA SER A 36 -4.90 3.92 -23.93
C SER A 36 -4.12 4.75 -22.91
N GLU A 37 -3.36 5.74 -23.36
CA GLU A 37 -2.68 6.67 -22.47
C GLU A 37 -3.63 7.25 -21.40
N PHE A 38 -3.25 7.15 -20.12
CA PHE A 38 -4.02 7.64 -18.98
C PHE A 38 -5.40 6.97 -18.76
N ALA A 39 -5.69 5.86 -19.40
CA ALA A 39 -6.95 5.16 -19.19
C ALA A 39 -7.04 4.56 -17.79
N ALA A 40 -8.17 4.75 -17.13
CA ALA A 40 -8.52 4.02 -15.93
C ALA A 40 -9.52 2.91 -16.27
N THR A 41 -9.31 1.74 -15.68
CA THR A 41 -10.23 0.62 -15.73
C THR A 41 -11.13 0.67 -14.52
N SER A 42 -12.44 0.52 -14.69
CA SER A 42 -13.42 0.46 -13.62
C SER A 42 -13.87 -0.97 -13.39
N ILE A 43 -13.72 -1.48 -12.19
CA ILE A 43 -14.06 -2.85 -11.80
C ILE A 43 -15.09 -2.78 -10.67
N PRO A 44 -16.40 -3.05 -10.94
CA PRO A 44 -17.41 -3.05 -9.90
C PRO A 44 -17.12 -4.08 -8.82
N PHE A 45 -17.34 -3.71 -7.56
CA PHE A 45 -17.20 -4.62 -6.42
C PHE A 45 -18.25 -4.33 -5.35
N THR A 46 -18.47 -5.32 -4.50
CA THR A 46 -19.38 -5.20 -3.36
C THR A 46 -18.63 -5.62 -2.11
N LEU A 47 -18.72 -4.78 -1.08
CA LEU A 47 -18.16 -5.12 0.23
C LEU A 47 -18.99 -6.23 0.89
N PRO A 48 -18.37 -7.10 1.69
CA PRO A 48 -19.10 -8.05 2.52
C PRO A 48 -20.08 -7.35 3.46
N ASN A 49 -21.16 -8.03 3.82
CA ASN A 49 -22.19 -7.46 4.70
C ASN A 49 -21.59 -6.93 6.02
N GLY A 50 -21.91 -5.68 6.33
CA GLY A 50 -21.46 -5.00 7.55
C GLY A 50 -20.03 -4.45 7.49
N LYS A 51 -19.35 -4.58 6.37
CA LYS A 51 -18.02 -4.00 6.15
C LYS A 51 -18.12 -2.65 5.43
N VAL A 52 -17.19 -1.76 5.74
CA VAL A 52 -16.98 -0.47 5.08
C VAL A 52 -15.55 -0.37 4.54
N LEU A 53 -15.30 0.53 3.60
CA LEU A 53 -13.97 0.64 2.98
C LEU A 53 -12.84 0.94 3.98
N THR A 54 -13.13 1.62 5.07
CA THR A 54 -12.16 1.90 6.14
C THR A 54 -11.79 0.69 6.99
N ASP A 55 -12.47 -0.44 6.84
CA ASP A 55 -12.06 -1.72 7.46
C ASP A 55 -10.86 -2.36 6.75
N TYR A 56 -10.51 -1.82 5.59
CA TYR A 56 -9.42 -2.34 4.76
C TYR A 56 -8.26 -1.35 4.73
N MET A 57 -7.06 -1.91 4.71
CA MET A 57 -5.81 -1.15 4.63
C MET A 57 -5.22 -1.14 3.23
N GLY A 58 -5.70 -2.00 2.34
CA GLY A 58 -5.12 -2.12 1.01
C GLY A 58 -5.92 -3.01 0.07
N VAL A 59 -5.42 -3.08 -1.14
CA VAL A 59 -5.88 -3.99 -2.20
C VAL A 59 -4.67 -4.73 -2.75
N ARG A 60 -4.78 -6.05 -2.86
CA ARG A 60 -3.81 -6.91 -3.53
C ARG A 60 -4.42 -7.43 -4.82
N LEU A 61 -3.65 -7.50 -5.87
CA LEU A 61 -4.06 -8.12 -7.12
C LEU A 61 -2.87 -8.72 -7.86
N GLN A 62 -3.16 -9.63 -8.79
CA GLN A 62 -2.18 -10.11 -9.75
C GLN A 62 -2.36 -9.40 -11.09
N LEU A 63 -1.24 -9.03 -11.71
CA LEU A 63 -1.21 -8.39 -13.01
C LEU A 63 -0.10 -9.00 -13.87
N ALA A 64 -0.34 -9.14 -15.17
CA ALA A 64 0.69 -9.46 -16.14
C ALA A 64 0.51 -8.60 -17.40
N VAL A 65 1.58 -7.98 -17.88
CA VAL A 65 1.60 -7.32 -19.19
C VAL A 65 1.79 -8.36 -20.26
N ILE A 66 0.84 -8.49 -21.17
CA ILE A 66 0.88 -9.48 -22.25
C ILE A 66 1.31 -8.88 -23.59
N ASP A 67 1.19 -7.57 -23.75
CA ASP A 67 1.73 -6.83 -24.90
C ASP A 67 2.13 -5.40 -24.45
N ALA A 68 3.36 -5.05 -24.67
CA ALA A 68 3.87 -3.72 -24.35
C ALA A 68 3.53 -2.66 -25.42
N CYS A 69 2.97 -3.04 -26.54
CA CYS A 69 2.63 -2.16 -27.66
C CYS A 69 3.78 -1.24 -28.12
N GLY A 70 5.03 -1.71 -27.99
CA GLY A 70 6.24 -0.95 -28.28
C GLY A 70 6.75 -0.04 -27.16
N GLU A 71 6.11 -0.05 -26.00
CA GLU A 71 6.49 0.76 -24.84
C GLU A 71 7.55 0.07 -23.97
N ASN A 72 8.21 0.85 -23.11
CA ASN A 72 9.16 0.34 -22.15
C ASN A 72 8.43 -0.09 -20.86
N ILE A 73 8.63 -1.33 -20.45
CA ILE A 73 8.00 -1.91 -19.26
C ILE A 73 8.98 -2.13 -18.08
N HIS A 74 10.17 -1.54 -18.12
CA HIS A 74 11.13 -1.69 -17.02
C HIS A 74 10.64 -1.05 -15.72
N TRP A 75 9.86 0.02 -15.83
CA TRP A 75 9.21 0.63 -14.67
C TRP A 75 7.80 1.06 -15.06
N VAL A 76 6.82 0.60 -14.32
CA VAL A 76 5.41 0.95 -14.53
C VAL A 76 4.79 1.35 -13.21
N GLY A 77 4.22 2.55 -13.18
CA GLY A 77 3.40 3.03 -12.06
C GLY A 77 1.94 2.65 -12.26
N CYS A 78 1.24 2.44 -11.17
CA CYS A 78 -0.18 2.17 -11.17
C CYS A 78 -0.84 2.92 -10.02
N ASP A 79 -1.92 3.65 -10.31
CA ASP A 79 -2.75 4.30 -9.30
C ASP A 79 -4.03 3.49 -9.10
N LEU A 80 -4.42 3.34 -7.84
CA LEU A 80 -5.69 2.72 -7.46
C LEU A 80 -6.62 3.78 -6.90
N GLY A 81 -7.83 3.81 -7.43
CA GLY A 81 -8.90 4.68 -6.97
C GLY A 81 -10.14 3.90 -6.57
N VAL A 82 -11.08 4.62 -5.96
CA VAL A 82 -12.44 4.16 -5.70
C VAL A 82 -13.41 5.17 -6.29
N GLN A 83 -14.47 4.70 -6.88
CA GLN A 83 -15.53 5.51 -7.46
C GLN A 83 -16.90 4.94 -7.10
N ASP A 84 -17.88 5.82 -6.86
CA ASP A 84 -19.29 5.43 -6.79
C ASP A 84 -19.97 5.43 -8.17
N ASN A 85 -21.23 4.99 -8.22
CA ASN A 85 -21.97 4.90 -9.48
C ASN A 85 -22.46 6.26 -10.04
N VAL A 86 -22.28 7.36 -9.30
CA VAL A 86 -22.59 8.73 -9.76
C VAL A 86 -21.34 9.51 -10.17
N GLY A 87 -20.16 8.89 -10.06
CA GLY A 87 -18.90 9.42 -10.58
C GLY A 87 -18.02 10.15 -9.56
N ASN A 88 -18.41 10.19 -8.27
CA ASN A 88 -17.51 10.69 -7.22
C ASN A 88 -16.38 9.70 -6.99
N LYS A 89 -15.16 10.19 -6.96
CA LYS A 89 -13.96 9.33 -6.89
C LYS A 89 -12.85 9.91 -6.04
N CYS A 90 -12.02 9.03 -5.53
CA CYS A 90 -10.74 9.37 -4.90
C CYS A 90 -9.63 8.41 -5.36
N TRP A 91 -8.39 8.76 -5.11
CA TRP A 91 -7.21 7.97 -5.47
C TRP A 91 -6.35 7.73 -4.23
N PRO A 92 -6.76 6.80 -3.35
CA PRO A 92 -6.10 6.60 -2.07
C PRO A 92 -4.85 5.71 -2.14
N GLY A 93 -4.53 5.09 -3.28
CA GLY A 93 -3.42 4.16 -3.36
C GLY A 93 -2.60 4.29 -4.63
N SER A 94 -1.32 3.94 -4.54
CA SER A 94 -0.43 3.80 -5.69
C SER A 94 0.57 2.67 -5.47
N ALA A 95 0.99 2.04 -6.56
CA ALA A 95 2.03 1.03 -6.57
C ALA A 95 2.91 1.21 -7.81
N SER A 96 4.09 0.62 -7.77
CA SER A 96 4.96 0.54 -8.94
C SER A 96 5.68 -0.80 -8.97
N TRP A 97 6.03 -1.25 -10.16
CA TRP A 97 6.86 -2.44 -10.31
C TRP A 97 7.97 -2.24 -11.33
N GLN A 98 8.99 -3.06 -11.18
CA GLN A 98 10.09 -3.16 -12.13
C GLN A 98 10.13 -4.59 -12.62
N THR A 99 9.75 -4.84 -13.84
CA THR A 99 9.81 -6.19 -14.40
C THR A 99 10.62 -6.26 -15.69
N GLY A 100 10.31 -5.54 -16.72
CA GLY A 100 10.89 -5.71 -18.04
C GLY A 100 10.49 -7.03 -18.74
N GLU A 101 9.67 -7.87 -18.09
CA GLU A 101 9.27 -9.19 -18.59
C GLU A 101 7.79 -9.21 -18.94
N LEU A 102 7.51 -9.57 -20.20
CA LEU A 102 6.15 -9.86 -20.66
C LEU A 102 5.71 -11.26 -20.18
N ASN A 103 4.40 -11.44 -20.10
CA ASN A 103 3.78 -12.72 -19.79
C ASN A 103 4.19 -13.32 -18.43
N THR A 104 4.53 -12.45 -17.47
CA THR A 104 4.90 -12.86 -16.12
C THR A 104 3.92 -12.26 -15.12
N TRP A 105 3.33 -13.10 -14.26
CA TRP A 105 2.48 -12.65 -13.19
C TRP A 105 3.28 -11.95 -12.11
N ILE A 106 2.84 -10.75 -11.74
CA ILE A 106 3.34 -10.01 -10.59
C ILE A 106 2.20 -9.75 -9.62
N THR A 107 2.51 -9.73 -8.34
CA THR A 107 1.57 -9.32 -7.30
C THR A 107 1.82 -7.85 -6.98
N LEU A 108 0.77 -7.04 -7.06
CA LEU A 108 0.78 -5.64 -6.66
C LEU A 108 -0.02 -5.49 -5.38
N GLU A 109 0.50 -4.67 -4.47
CA GLU A 109 -0.19 -4.26 -3.26
C GLU A 109 -0.31 -2.75 -3.24
N PHE A 110 -1.53 -2.27 -3.08
CA PHE A 110 -1.88 -0.86 -2.97
C PHE A 110 -2.30 -0.60 -1.53
N TRP A 111 -1.57 0.25 -0.84
CA TRP A 111 -1.92 0.69 0.51
C TRP A 111 -2.80 1.92 0.41
N LEU A 112 -3.98 1.87 1.03
CA LEU A 112 -4.97 2.93 0.96
C LEU A 112 -4.60 4.05 1.94
N ASP A 113 -4.49 5.28 1.44
CA ASP A 113 -4.35 6.45 2.29
C ASP A 113 -5.68 6.73 3.01
N GLU A 114 -5.68 6.50 4.31
CA GLU A 114 -6.88 6.62 5.15
C GLU A 114 -7.40 8.05 5.18
N THR A 115 -6.52 9.05 5.10
CA THR A 115 -6.92 10.46 5.10
C THR A 115 -7.73 10.79 3.84
N ILE A 116 -7.23 10.34 2.68
CA ILE A 116 -7.90 10.54 1.39
C ILE A 116 -9.23 9.78 1.37
N LEU A 117 -9.22 8.53 1.81
CA LEU A 117 -10.40 7.68 1.82
C LEU A 117 -11.48 8.19 2.77
N SER A 118 -11.12 8.57 4.00
CA SER A 118 -12.05 9.10 4.99
C SER A 118 -12.63 10.45 4.58
N ALA A 119 -11.83 11.32 3.94
CA ALA A 119 -12.32 12.58 3.40
C ALA A 119 -13.36 12.37 2.30
N TRP A 120 -13.17 11.37 1.44
CA TRP A 120 -14.12 11.01 0.39
C TRP A 120 -15.40 10.41 0.98
N LEU A 121 -15.28 9.50 1.95
CA LEU A 121 -16.41 8.85 2.64
C LEU A 121 -17.23 9.84 3.49
N ALA A 122 -16.64 10.93 3.96
CA ALA A 122 -17.37 12.00 4.65
C ALA A 122 -18.20 12.87 3.71
N GLY A 123 -18.00 12.78 2.39
CA GLY A 123 -18.78 13.45 1.36
C GLY A 123 -20.03 12.66 0.96
N GLU A 124 -20.76 13.19 -0.01
CA GLU A 124 -21.87 12.46 -0.62
C GLU A 124 -21.32 11.35 -1.53
N HIS A 125 -21.69 10.11 -1.28
CA HIS A 125 -21.36 8.94 -2.10
C HIS A 125 -22.48 7.89 -2.02
N THR A 126 -22.42 6.90 -2.90
CA THR A 126 -23.36 5.75 -2.92
C THR A 126 -22.63 4.47 -2.55
N ASP A 127 -23.41 3.43 -2.21
CA ASP A 127 -22.86 2.12 -1.84
C ASP A 127 -22.48 1.23 -3.04
N GLU A 128 -22.80 1.68 -4.26
CA GLU A 128 -22.40 1.00 -5.49
C GLU A 128 -20.99 1.45 -5.91
N LEU A 129 -20.00 0.63 -5.59
CA LEU A 129 -18.59 0.97 -5.68
C LEU A 129 -17.90 0.28 -6.85
N SER A 130 -16.89 0.95 -7.40
CA SER A 130 -15.95 0.39 -8.36
C SER A 130 -14.52 0.71 -7.96
N LEU A 131 -13.63 -0.27 -8.10
CA LEU A 131 -12.19 -0.02 -8.10
C LEU A 131 -11.80 0.59 -9.45
N LEU A 132 -11.06 1.69 -9.37
CA LEU A 132 -10.42 2.30 -10.51
C LEU A 132 -8.95 1.91 -10.52
N MET A 133 -8.47 1.40 -11.64
CA MET A 133 -7.06 1.11 -11.80
C MET A 133 -6.52 1.84 -13.04
N LYS A 134 -5.47 2.64 -12.83
CA LYS A 134 -4.79 3.38 -13.89
C LYS A 134 -3.35 2.91 -13.96
N VAL A 135 -2.99 2.25 -15.04
CA VAL A 135 -1.66 1.71 -15.28
C VAL A 135 -0.87 2.64 -16.18
N GLY A 136 0.08 3.37 -15.59
CA GLY A 136 1.05 4.19 -16.28
C GLY A 136 0.48 5.27 -17.21
N ARG A 137 1.38 5.84 -18.02
CA ARG A 137 1.09 6.77 -19.12
C ARG A 137 1.19 6.09 -20.49
N GLN A 138 1.33 4.78 -20.51
CA GLN A 138 1.72 4.00 -21.67
C GLN A 138 0.55 3.14 -22.14
N LYS A 139 0.62 2.75 -23.40
CA LYS A 139 -0.35 1.81 -24.00
C LYS A 139 0.11 0.41 -23.71
N PHE A 140 -0.63 -0.32 -22.89
CA PHE A 140 -0.36 -1.72 -22.61
C PHE A 140 -1.60 -2.57 -22.84
N ILE A 141 -1.39 -3.83 -23.19
CA ILE A 141 -2.38 -4.87 -22.99
C ILE A 141 -1.93 -5.70 -21.81
N TYR A 142 -2.73 -5.73 -20.77
CA TYR A 142 -2.45 -6.45 -19.54
C TYR A 142 -3.67 -7.25 -19.08
N ILE A 143 -3.41 -8.23 -18.23
CA ILE A 143 -4.45 -9.05 -17.60
C ILE A 143 -4.37 -8.88 -16.09
N ILE A 144 -5.53 -8.93 -15.45
CA ILE A 144 -5.67 -8.80 -13.99
C ILE A 144 -6.46 -9.97 -13.46
N ASP A 145 -6.09 -10.41 -12.27
CA ASP A 145 -6.81 -11.44 -11.53
C ASP A 145 -6.57 -11.35 -10.03
N ASN A 146 -7.26 -12.22 -9.27
CA ASN A 146 -7.07 -12.39 -7.84
C ASN A 146 -7.09 -11.05 -7.06
N ILE A 147 -8.10 -10.21 -7.34
CA ILE A 147 -8.29 -8.95 -6.63
C ILE A 147 -8.82 -9.26 -5.23
N GLU A 148 -8.08 -8.85 -4.23
CA GLU A 148 -8.33 -9.10 -2.82
C GLU A 148 -8.25 -7.81 -2.02
N LEU A 149 -9.24 -7.56 -1.15
CA LEU A 149 -9.18 -6.47 -0.17
C LEU A 149 -8.38 -6.95 1.05
N ILE A 150 -7.37 -6.19 1.45
CA ILE A 150 -6.55 -6.50 2.63
C ILE A 150 -7.21 -5.85 3.84
N GLU A 151 -7.79 -6.66 4.73
CA GLU A 151 -8.44 -6.16 5.94
C GLU A 151 -7.41 -5.57 6.91
N LYS A 152 -7.82 -4.54 7.65
CA LYS A 152 -7.10 -4.09 8.83
C LYS A 152 -7.13 -5.23 9.85
N ALA A 153 -5.97 -5.55 10.40
CA ALA A 153 -5.91 -6.53 11.46
C ALA A 153 -6.68 -6.01 12.69
N GLU A 154 -7.68 -6.73 13.14
CA GLU A 154 -8.31 -6.42 14.42
C GLU A 154 -7.26 -6.62 15.54
N TYR A 155 -6.94 -5.55 16.24
CA TYR A 155 -6.17 -5.66 17.48
C TYR A 155 -7.08 -6.19 18.58
N VAL A 156 -7.10 -7.50 18.74
CA VAL A 156 -7.77 -8.15 19.87
C VAL A 156 -6.79 -8.23 21.02
N GLY A 157 -6.71 -7.17 21.80
CA GLY A 157 -5.92 -7.13 23.03
C GLY A 157 -6.64 -7.89 24.17
N ASP A 158 -6.60 -9.21 24.13
CA ASP A 158 -7.19 -10.07 25.19
C ASP A 158 -6.21 -10.39 26.35
N GLY A 159 -5.01 -9.81 26.33
CA GLY A 159 -3.95 -10.07 27.31
C GLY A 159 -3.26 -11.43 27.16
N THR A 160 -3.67 -12.26 26.19
CA THR A 160 -3.08 -13.58 25.92
C THR A 160 -2.28 -13.66 24.64
N GLN A 161 -2.18 -12.55 23.90
CA GLN A 161 -1.47 -12.51 22.62
C GLN A 161 0.03 -12.74 22.80
N ASN A 162 0.55 -13.79 22.18
CA ASN A 162 1.98 -14.01 22.10
C ASN A 162 2.59 -13.01 21.08
N TYR A 163 3.50 -12.17 21.52
CA TYR A 163 4.20 -11.24 20.67
C TYR A 163 5.49 -11.84 20.14
N PHE A 164 5.61 -11.86 18.82
CA PHE A 164 6.83 -12.19 18.09
C PHE A 164 7.27 -10.95 17.33
N GLY A 165 8.32 -10.29 17.83
CA GLY A 165 8.69 -8.98 17.35
C GLY A 165 10.00 -8.95 16.58
N VAL A 166 10.22 -7.84 15.89
CA VAL A 166 11.48 -7.51 15.24
C VAL A 166 11.94 -6.11 15.64
N ASN A 167 13.26 -5.94 15.74
CA ASN A 167 13.88 -4.64 15.92
C ASN A 167 14.10 -4.00 14.53
N LEU A 168 13.36 -2.95 14.21
CA LEU A 168 13.53 -2.18 12.99
C LEU A 168 14.43 -0.97 13.27
N SER A 169 15.72 -1.23 13.16
CA SER A 169 16.79 -0.27 13.40
C SER A 169 16.95 0.71 12.23
N GLY A 170 17.51 1.88 12.52
CA GLY A 170 17.82 2.90 11.51
C GLY A 170 17.80 4.31 12.08
N ALA A 171 16.75 4.68 12.81
CA ALA A 171 16.58 6.00 13.37
C ALA A 171 17.50 6.30 14.58
N GLU A 172 18.14 5.29 15.14
CA GLU A 172 19.17 5.42 16.19
C GLU A 172 20.61 5.43 15.65
N PHE A 173 20.84 5.02 14.40
CA PHE A 173 22.17 4.89 13.82
C PHE A 173 22.86 6.22 13.55
N GLY A 174 24.17 6.15 13.32
CA GLY A 174 25.03 7.28 13.04
C GLY A 174 25.48 8.06 14.27
N GLY A 175 26.69 8.59 14.21
CA GLY A 175 27.34 9.37 15.28
C GLY A 175 27.21 10.88 15.12
N ILE A 176 26.46 11.34 14.11
CA ILE A 176 26.24 12.78 13.85
C ILE A 176 24.84 13.16 14.34
N TYR A 177 24.77 14.12 15.26
CA TYR A 177 23.51 14.57 15.86
C TYR A 177 23.27 16.06 15.60
N PRO A 178 22.05 16.47 15.28
CA PRO A 178 20.87 15.64 15.02
C PRO A 178 20.97 14.80 13.75
N GLY A 179 21.90 15.08 12.85
CA GLY A 179 22.09 14.42 11.58
C GLY A 179 21.05 14.82 10.51
N VAL A 180 21.12 14.16 9.36
CA VAL A 180 20.21 14.34 8.23
C VAL A 180 19.67 12.97 7.84
N ASP A 181 18.35 12.86 7.78
CA ASP A 181 17.64 11.65 7.32
C ASP A 181 18.02 11.31 5.87
N GLY A 182 18.17 10.02 5.58
CA GLY A 182 18.64 9.51 4.28
C GLY A 182 20.14 9.62 4.06
N THR A 183 20.89 10.29 4.98
CA THR A 183 22.35 10.45 4.89
C THR A 183 23.08 9.89 6.11
N HIS A 184 22.66 10.27 7.30
CA HIS A 184 23.30 9.90 8.56
C HIS A 184 22.51 8.83 9.33
N TYR A 185 21.22 8.74 9.07
CA TYR A 185 20.30 7.76 9.61
C TYR A 185 19.13 7.56 8.62
N GLY A 186 18.23 6.65 8.91
CA GLY A 186 17.00 6.47 8.11
C GLY A 186 15.89 5.91 8.96
N TYR A 187 14.65 6.13 8.52
CA TYR A 187 13.49 5.50 9.10
C TYR A 187 13.16 4.20 8.33
N PRO A 188 12.73 3.15 9.04
CA PRO A 188 12.16 1.98 8.36
C PRO A 188 10.90 2.38 7.61
N THR A 189 10.58 1.61 6.57
CA THR A 189 9.49 1.88 5.66
C THR A 189 8.29 0.96 5.91
N TYR A 190 7.13 1.27 5.33
CA TYR A 190 5.98 0.37 5.35
C TYR A 190 6.28 -0.99 4.66
N LYS A 191 7.22 -1.04 3.70
CA LYS A 191 7.64 -2.30 3.05
C LYS A 191 8.32 -3.24 4.03
N ASP A 192 9.06 -2.69 4.99
CA ASP A 192 9.67 -3.49 6.05
C ASP A 192 8.59 -4.07 6.96
N LEU A 193 7.55 -3.29 7.29
CA LEU A 193 6.40 -3.75 8.06
C LEU A 193 5.67 -4.90 7.34
N ASP A 194 5.41 -4.74 6.03
CA ASP A 194 4.74 -5.75 5.20
C ASP A 194 5.53 -7.05 5.14
N TYR A 195 6.84 -6.94 4.94
CA TYR A 195 7.72 -8.10 4.92
C TYR A 195 7.66 -8.90 6.22
N PHE A 196 7.81 -8.21 7.36
CA PHE A 196 7.82 -8.90 8.65
C PHE A 196 6.42 -9.38 9.07
N LYS A 197 5.37 -8.65 8.76
CA LYS A 197 3.98 -9.12 8.94
C LYS A 197 3.73 -10.39 8.13
N GLY A 198 4.17 -10.45 6.88
CA GLY A 198 4.07 -11.64 6.03
C GLY A 198 4.90 -12.84 6.54
N LYS A 199 5.87 -12.61 7.45
CA LYS A 199 6.60 -13.66 8.15
C LYS A 199 5.97 -14.08 9.50
N GLY A 200 4.79 -13.55 9.82
CA GLY A 200 4.08 -13.87 11.06
C GLY A 200 4.52 -13.06 12.28
N LEU A 201 5.36 -12.03 12.10
CA LEU A 201 5.73 -11.15 13.18
C LEU A 201 4.61 -10.13 13.45
N ASN A 202 4.38 -9.81 14.71
CA ASN A 202 3.25 -9.00 15.14
C ASN A 202 3.60 -7.92 16.17
N LEU A 203 4.88 -7.60 16.31
CA LEU A 203 5.38 -6.56 17.21
C LEU A 203 6.62 -5.90 16.60
N ILE A 204 6.72 -4.59 16.70
CA ILE A 204 7.89 -3.81 16.28
C ILE A 204 8.55 -3.16 17.48
N ARG A 205 9.87 -3.28 17.60
CA ARG A 205 10.67 -2.37 18.41
C ARG A 205 11.29 -1.33 17.47
N PHE A 206 10.99 -0.07 17.72
CA PHE A 206 11.44 1.07 16.91
C PHE A 206 12.39 1.96 17.73
N PRO A 207 13.73 1.77 17.61
CA PRO A 207 14.71 2.57 18.31
C PRO A 207 14.95 3.89 17.56
N PHE A 208 15.14 4.97 18.34
CA PHE A 208 15.44 6.30 17.81
C PHE A 208 16.30 7.10 18.78
N ARG A 209 16.92 8.18 18.31
CA ARG A 209 17.68 9.13 19.11
C ARG A 209 16.86 10.36 19.44
N TRP A 210 16.90 10.79 20.70
CA TRP A 210 16.15 11.95 21.15
C TRP A 210 16.64 13.26 20.51
N GLU A 211 17.94 13.38 20.24
CA GLU A 211 18.55 14.56 19.61
C GLU A 211 17.96 14.87 18.22
N ARG A 212 17.35 13.91 17.58
CA ARG A 212 16.66 14.10 16.30
C ARG A 212 15.28 14.68 16.46
N ILE A 213 14.59 14.25 17.51
CA ILE A 213 13.22 14.69 17.80
C ILE A 213 13.22 16.03 18.55
N GLN A 214 14.19 16.26 19.45
CA GLN A 214 14.36 17.52 20.17
C GLN A 214 15.79 18.02 19.95
N ARG A 215 15.96 18.90 18.97
CA ARG A 215 17.30 19.38 18.51
C ARG A 215 17.95 20.37 19.46
N VAL A 216 17.16 20.96 20.32
CA VAL A 216 17.63 21.89 21.38
C VAL A 216 17.09 21.41 22.71
N MET A 217 17.94 21.23 23.69
CA MET A 217 17.55 20.76 25.02
C MET A 217 16.42 21.63 25.59
N ASN A 218 15.35 20.99 26.07
CA ASN A 218 14.13 21.63 26.57
C ASN A 218 13.40 22.52 25.53
N GLY A 219 13.82 22.50 24.27
CA GLY A 219 13.16 23.19 23.17
C GLY A 219 11.95 22.42 22.62
N PRO A 220 11.28 22.97 21.60
CA PRO A 220 10.18 22.28 20.94
C PRO A 220 10.68 21.03 20.21
N LEU A 221 9.77 20.06 20.01
CA LEU A 221 10.03 18.90 19.18
C LEU A 221 10.08 19.31 17.71
N ASP A 222 10.98 18.70 16.94
CA ASP A 222 11.05 18.89 15.49
C ASP A 222 9.80 18.29 14.84
N ALA A 223 8.99 19.14 14.22
CA ALA A 223 7.71 18.75 13.67
C ALA A 223 7.84 17.74 12.51
N THR A 224 8.92 17.85 11.72
CA THR A 224 9.17 16.96 10.58
C THR A 224 9.53 15.55 11.06
N GLU A 225 10.46 15.44 12.00
CA GLU A 225 10.88 14.16 12.56
C GLU A 225 9.73 13.50 13.34
N LEU A 226 9.00 14.28 14.12
CA LEU A 226 7.82 13.77 14.83
C LEU A 226 6.73 13.27 13.87
N SER A 227 6.53 13.95 12.74
CA SER A 227 5.58 13.51 11.71
C SER A 227 5.99 12.17 11.09
N LYS A 228 7.29 11.98 10.78
CA LYS A 228 7.79 10.70 10.25
C LYS A 228 7.56 9.55 11.23
N MET A 229 7.86 9.76 12.52
CA MET A 229 7.61 8.77 13.57
C MET A 229 6.12 8.41 13.65
N LYS A 230 5.25 9.41 13.69
CA LYS A 230 3.80 9.20 13.74
C LYS A 230 3.31 8.41 12.53
N THR A 231 3.78 8.77 11.33
CA THR A 231 3.42 8.06 10.09
C THR A 231 3.86 6.58 10.16
N PHE A 232 5.07 6.31 10.65
CA PHE A 232 5.53 4.94 10.80
C PHE A 232 4.73 4.14 11.83
N VAL A 233 4.45 4.74 13.01
CA VAL A 233 3.65 4.10 14.05
C VAL A 233 2.24 3.81 13.54
N GLN A 234 1.61 4.79 12.88
CA GLN A 234 0.28 4.58 12.29
C GLN A 234 0.29 3.44 11.26
N ALA A 235 1.29 3.42 10.37
CA ALA A 235 1.43 2.35 9.39
C ALA A 235 1.61 0.96 10.03
N ALA A 236 2.25 0.87 11.20
CA ALA A 236 2.38 -0.37 11.96
C ALA A 236 1.05 -0.75 12.64
N GLU A 237 0.35 0.22 13.24
CA GLU A 237 -0.97 0.02 13.85
C GLU A 237 -2.00 -0.45 12.82
N ASP A 238 -2.03 0.15 11.64
CA ASP A 238 -2.91 -0.25 10.53
C ASP A 238 -2.70 -1.73 10.12
N ARG A 239 -1.53 -2.28 10.43
CA ARG A 239 -1.17 -3.68 10.20
C ARG A 239 -1.37 -4.58 11.43
N GLY A 240 -1.95 -4.05 12.50
CA GLY A 240 -2.09 -4.76 13.77
C GLY A 240 -0.73 -5.15 14.39
N MET A 241 0.28 -4.30 14.21
CA MET A 241 1.62 -4.46 14.76
C MET A 241 1.90 -3.35 15.78
N PRO A 242 1.63 -3.53 17.07
CA PRO A 242 1.97 -2.56 18.09
C PRO A 242 3.46 -2.24 18.08
N VAL A 243 3.82 -1.00 18.44
CA VAL A 243 5.18 -0.50 18.39
C VAL A 243 5.70 -0.19 19.79
N ILE A 244 6.85 -0.75 20.13
CA ILE A 244 7.64 -0.33 21.27
C ILE A 244 8.56 0.81 20.81
N LEU A 245 8.25 2.04 21.20
CA LEU A 245 9.14 3.18 21.00
C LEU A 245 10.31 3.09 21.98
N ASP A 246 11.51 2.86 21.44
CA ASP A 246 12.73 2.76 22.25
C ASP A 246 13.59 4.02 22.11
N LEU A 247 13.64 4.80 23.17
CA LEU A 247 14.56 5.91 23.30
C LEU A 247 15.98 5.40 23.50
N HIS A 248 16.69 5.20 22.38
CA HIS A 248 18.00 4.53 22.35
C HIS A 248 19.19 5.47 22.64
N ASN A 249 19.14 6.19 23.74
CA ASN A 249 20.10 7.22 24.12
C ASN A 249 21.11 6.79 25.19
N PHE A 250 21.01 5.56 25.74
CA PHE A 250 21.88 5.08 26.83
C PHE A 250 21.95 6.07 28.03
N ALA A 251 20.83 6.67 28.38
CA ALA A 251 20.71 7.73 29.40
C ALA A 251 21.62 8.94 29.16
N ARG A 252 21.93 9.24 27.89
CA ARG A 252 22.78 10.40 27.51
C ARG A 252 22.03 11.25 26.47
N TYR A 253 22.37 12.54 26.46
CA TYR A 253 21.97 13.49 25.44
C TYR A 253 23.22 14.20 24.91
N SER A 254 23.40 14.22 23.60
CA SER A 254 24.56 14.85 22.95
C SER A 254 24.16 16.19 22.34
N PHE A 255 25.00 17.22 22.53
CA PHE A 255 24.80 18.55 22.00
C PHE A 255 25.58 18.77 20.71
#